data_0a347158570a7dc37c5a47e006a78c94
#
_entry.id   0a347158570a7dc37c5a47e006a78c94
#
_cell.length_a   1.000
_cell.length_b   1.000
_cell.length_c   1.000
_cell.angle_alpha   90.00
_cell.angle_beta   90.00
_cell.angle_gamma   90.00
#
_symmetry.space_group_name_H-M   'P 1'
#
loop_
_entity.id
_entity.type
_entity.pdbx_description
1 polymer ?
#
loop_
_entity_poly.entity_id
_entity_poly.type
_entity_poly.pdbx_seq_one_letter_code
_entity_poly.pdbx_strand_id
1 'polypeptide(L)'
;MRNAGLEKAQAGIKIARRNINNLRYADDTTLMAESEELTSLLMEVKEESEKFGLKLSIQKTKIMASGPITSWEIDGETVETVSDFIFLCSKITSDGDCSHKIKRCLLLERKLMTNLRQHIKKQRHYFVSKGLSIKGYGFSSSHV
;
A
#
# COMPACT_ATOMS: atom_id res chain seq x y z
N MET A 1 -13.06 -4.66 -12.72
CA MET A 1 -13.60 -5.12 -11.42
C MET A 1 -14.01 -3.95 -10.52
N ARG A 2 -14.90 -3.08 -10.96
CA ARG A 2 -15.24 -1.88 -10.16
C ARG A 2 -16.35 -2.10 -9.13
N ASN A 3 -17.11 -3.18 -9.13
CA ASN A 3 -18.21 -3.42 -8.19
C ASN A 3 -18.51 -4.92 -8.06
N ALA A 4 -17.60 -5.68 -7.49
CA ALA A 4 -17.97 -6.98 -6.97
C ALA A 4 -18.59 -6.74 -5.58
N GLY A 5 -19.89 -6.53 -5.47
CA GLY A 5 -20.78 -6.51 -4.28
C GLY A 5 -20.25 -6.40 -2.86
N LEU A 6 -18.94 -6.38 -2.68
CA LEU A 6 -18.20 -6.38 -1.41
C LEU A 6 -18.45 -5.13 -0.52
N GLU A 7 -19.05 -4.09 -1.06
CA GLU A 7 -19.44 -2.91 -0.26
C GLU A 7 -20.60 -3.18 0.70
N LYS A 8 -21.33 -4.28 0.53
CA LYS A 8 -22.45 -4.65 1.39
C LYS A 8 -22.09 -5.57 2.55
N ALA A 9 -20.90 -6.16 2.55
CA ALA A 9 -20.47 -6.97 3.66
C ALA A 9 -20.17 -6.10 4.88
N GLN A 10 -20.77 -6.42 6.03
CA GLN A 10 -20.43 -5.80 7.32
C GLN A 10 -19.01 -6.16 7.75
N ALA A 11 -18.42 -7.15 7.13
CA ALA A 11 -17.03 -7.59 7.34
C ALA A 11 -16.04 -6.48 7.03
N GLY A 12 -14.98 -6.36 7.81
CA GLY A 12 -13.90 -5.40 7.58
C GLY A 12 -13.36 -4.72 8.83
N ILE A 13 -12.35 -3.89 8.63
CA ILE A 13 -11.69 -3.12 9.68
C ILE A 13 -12.17 -1.67 9.63
N LYS A 14 -12.55 -1.12 10.77
CA LYS A 14 -12.98 0.29 10.86
C LYS A 14 -11.78 1.22 10.97
N ILE A 15 -11.55 2.01 9.92
CA ILE A 15 -10.52 3.06 9.88
C ILE A 15 -11.21 4.40 9.67
N ALA A 16 -11.00 5.35 10.58
CA ALA A 16 -11.59 6.70 10.50
C ALA A 16 -13.11 6.71 10.20
N ARG A 17 -13.87 5.87 10.90
CA ARG A 17 -15.33 5.66 10.75
C ARG A 17 -15.76 5.03 9.42
N ARG A 18 -14.84 4.58 8.59
CA ARG A 18 -15.14 3.83 7.37
C ARG A 18 -14.81 2.37 7.57
N ASN A 19 -15.68 1.50 7.10
CA ASN A 19 -15.40 0.07 7.07
C ASN A 19 -14.59 -0.24 5.82
N ILE A 20 -13.39 -0.80 5.98
CA ILE A 20 -12.50 -1.18 4.89
C ILE A 20 -12.32 -2.70 4.97
N ASN A 21 -12.79 -3.39 3.97
CA ASN A 21 -12.70 -4.85 3.87
C ASN A 21 -11.77 -5.31 2.76
N ASN A 22 -11.42 -4.45 1.83
CA ASN A 22 -10.50 -4.79 0.75
C ASN A 22 -9.71 -3.58 0.25
N LEU A 23 -8.50 -3.86 -0.26
CA LEU A 23 -7.68 -2.93 -1.03
C LEU A 23 -7.32 -3.62 -2.35
N ARG A 24 -7.55 -2.95 -3.49
CA ARG A 24 -7.33 -3.51 -4.81
C ARG A 24 -6.44 -2.61 -5.66
N TYR A 25 -5.51 -3.25 -6.34
CA TYR A 25 -4.67 -2.58 -7.32
C TYR A 25 -4.33 -3.56 -8.44
N ALA A 26 -4.83 -3.30 -9.63
CA ALA A 26 -4.73 -4.18 -10.80
C ALA A 26 -5.24 -5.60 -10.45
N ASP A 27 -4.36 -6.58 -10.45
CA ASP A 27 -4.58 -7.99 -10.09
C ASP A 27 -4.31 -8.30 -8.61
N ASP A 28 -3.65 -7.39 -7.90
CA ASP A 28 -3.40 -7.56 -6.47
C ASP A 28 -4.62 -7.14 -5.64
N THR A 29 -5.06 -8.03 -4.76
CA THR A 29 -6.17 -7.77 -3.82
C THR A 29 -5.75 -8.16 -2.40
N THR A 30 -5.93 -7.25 -1.46
CA THR A 30 -5.79 -7.52 -0.03
C THR A 30 -7.16 -7.49 0.61
N LEU A 31 -7.56 -8.54 1.29
CA LEU A 31 -8.78 -8.63 2.08
C LEU A 31 -8.45 -8.40 3.55
N MET A 32 -9.35 -7.72 4.26
CA MET A 32 -9.20 -7.40 5.68
C MET A 32 -10.52 -7.67 6.39
N ALA A 33 -10.50 -8.53 7.39
CA ALA A 33 -11.64 -8.82 8.24
C ALA A 33 -11.18 -9.51 9.53
N GLU A 34 -12.10 -9.72 10.45
CA GLU A 34 -11.91 -10.64 11.55
C GLU A 34 -11.93 -12.08 11.03
N SER A 35 -11.37 -13.04 11.80
CA SER A 35 -11.02 -14.38 11.30
C SER A 35 -12.16 -15.13 10.59
N GLU A 36 -13.37 -15.13 11.17
CA GLU A 36 -14.50 -15.88 10.61
C GLU A 36 -15.07 -15.20 9.35
N GLU A 37 -15.09 -13.88 9.33
CA GLU A 37 -15.58 -13.09 8.21
C GLU A 37 -14.65 -13.13 7.00
N LEU A 38 -13.35 -13.32 7.23
CA LEU A 38 -12.35 -13.34 6.16
C LEU A 38 -12.57 -14.50 5.19
N THR A 39 -12.96 -15.68 5.70
CA THR A 39 -13.28 -16.83 4.88
C THR A 39 -14.46 -16.54 3.94
N SER A 40 -15.52 -15.95 4.47
CA SER A 40 -16.71 -15.59 3.69
C SER A 40 -16.37 -14.58 2.60
N LEU A 41 -15.59 -13.54 2.93
CA LEU A 41 -15.12 -12.56 1.95
C LEU A 41 -14.25 -13.17 0.85
N LEU A 42 -13.37 -14.09 1.22
CA LEU A 42 -12.50 -14.76 0.27
C LEU A 42 -13.30 -15.63 -0.72
N MET A 43 -14.28 -16.37 -0.21
CA MET A 43 -15.16 -17.19 -1.06
C MET A 43 -15.99 -16.32 -2.00
N GLU A 44 -16.54 -15.20 -1.53
CA GLU A 44 -17.26 -14.23 -2.38
C GLU A 44 -16.37 -13.67 -3.48
N VAL A 45 -15.13 -13.26 -3.15
CA VAL A 45 -14.15 -12.78 -4.15
C VAL A 45 -13.81 -13.86 -5.16
N LYS A 46 -13.64 -15.11 -4.71
CA LYS A 46 -13.36 -16.25 -5.58
C LYS A 46 -14.49 -16.48 -6.56
N GLU A 47 -15.73 -16.60 -6.09
CA GLU A 47 -16.92 -16.82 -6.92
C GLU A 47 -17.11 -15.68 -7.96
N GLU A 48 -16.98 -14.43 -7.52
CA GLU A 48 -17.06 -13.27 -8.42
C GLU A 48 -15.94 -13.26 -9.46
N SER A 49 -14.72 -13.64 -9.08
CA SER A 49 -13.58 -13.71 -10.00
C SER A 49 -13.77 -14.79 -11.05
N GLU A 50 -14.30 -15.94 -10.67
CA GLU A 50 -14.56 -17.08 -11.57
C GLU A 50 -15.62 -16.74 -12.64
N LYS A 51 -16.62 -15.91 -12.33
CA LYS A 51 -17.60 -15.41 -13.31
C LYS A 51 -16.94 -14.63 -14.46
N PHE A 52 -15.80 -14.02 -14.22
CA PHE A 52 -15.00 -13.30 -15.21
C PHE A 52 -13.84 -14.12 -15.78
N GLY A 53 -13.78 -15.43 -15.50
CA GLY A 53 -12.73 -16.31 -15.98
C GLY A 53 -11.38 -16.13 -15.26
N LEU A 54 -11.36 -15.43 -14.10
CA LEU A 54 -10.17 -15.22 -13.30
C LEU A 54 -10.12 -16.26 -12.19
N LYS A 55 -8.97 -16.93 -12.06
CA LYS A 55 -8.75 -17.93 -10.99
C LYS A 55 -7.87 -17.38 -9.89
N LEU A 56 -8.27 -17.60 -8.65
CA LEU A 56 -7.45 -17.32 -7.49
C LEU A 56 -6.22 -18.25 -7.49
N SER A 57 -5.02 -17.66 -7.36
CA SER A 57 -3.78 -18.45 -7.22
C SER A 57 -3.49 -18.68 -5.75
N ILE A 58 -3.78 -19.88 -5.24
CA ILE A 58 -3.55 -20.23 -3.82
C ILE A 58 -2.07 -20.13 -3.47
N GLN A 59 -1.18 -20.56 -4.37
CA GLN A 59 0.27 -20.47 -4.17
C GLN A 59 0.81 -19.04 -3.99
N LYS A 60 0.14 -18.04 -4.58
CA LYS A 60 0.49 -16.62 -4.42
C LYS A 60 -0.28 -15.94 -3.31
N THR A 61 -1.36 -16.59 -2.83
CA THR A 61 -2.16 -16.06 -1.73
C THR A 61 -1.44 -16.28 -0.42
N LYS A 62 -1.38 -15.24 0.40
CA LYS A 62 -0.75 -15.27 1.71
C LYS A 62 -1.71 -14.75 2.75
N ILE A 63 -1.64 -15.30 3.94
CA ILE A 63 -2.44 -14.84 5.07
C ILE A 63 -1.54 -14.27 6.16
N MET A 64 -1.97 -13.16 6.74
CA MET A 64 -1.31 -12.54 7.87
C MET A 64 -2.35 -12.27 8.97
N ALA A 65 -2.02 -12.60 10.20
CA ALA A 65 -2.87 -12.32 11.35
C ALA A 65 -2.09 -11.65 12.47
N SER A 66 -2.82 -10.90 13.29
CA SER A 66 -2.29 -10.29 14.51
C SER A 66 -2.23 -11.27 15.69
N GLY A 67 -2.79 -12.47 15.55
CA GLY A 67 -2.84 -13.52 16.57
C GLY A 67 -2.31 -14.85 16.07
N PRO A 68 -2.25 -15.86 16.94
CA PRO A 68 -1.79 -17.19 16.55
C PRO A 68 -2.78 -17.83 15.58
N ILE A 69 -2.35 -18.03 14.33
CA ILE A 69 -3.04 -18.89 13.35
C ILE A 69 -2.23 -20.16 13.18
N THR A 70 -2.87 -21.30 13.36
CA THR A 70 -2.22 -22.60 13.24
C THR A 70 -2.12 -23.06 11.78
N SER A 71 -3.18 -22.92 11.02
CA SER A 71 -3.21 -23.24 9.59
C SER A 71 -4.46 -22.63 8.94
N TRP A 72 -4.37 -22.31 7.66
CA TRP A 72 -5.53 -21.89 6.87
C TRP A 72 -5.55 -22.66 5.55
N GLU A 73 -6.71 -23.17 5.18
CA GLU A 73 -6.89 -23.96 3.95
C GLU A 73 -7.94 -23.31 3.05
N ILE A 74 -7.66 -23.34 1.76
CA ILE A 74 -8.58 -22.92 0.71
C ILE A 74 -8.68 -24.09 -0.27
N ASP A 75 -9.88 -24.62 -0.48
CA ASP A 75 -10.11 -25.78 -1.37
C ASP A 75 -9.24 -27.02 -1.05
N GLY A 76 -8.89 -27.22 0.21
CA GLY A 76 -8.02 -28.31 0.64
C GLY A 76 -6.52 -28.07 0.43
N GLU A 77 -6.13 -26.89 -0.05
CA GLU A 77 -4.73 -26.47 -0.14
C GLU A 77 -4.39 -25.52 1.01
N THR A 78 -3.24 -25.75 1.65
CA THR A 78 -2.77 -24.92 2.76
C THR A 78 -2.22 -23.59 2.24
N VAL A 79 -2.68 -22.48 2.80
CA VAL A 79 -2.21 -21.14 2.48
C VAL A 79 -1.01 -20.77 3.35
N GLU A 80 0.00 -20.15 2.74
CA GLU A 80 1.20 -19.68 3.44
C GLU A 80 0.84 -18.59 4.46
N THR A 81 1.18 -18.82 5.73
CA THR A 81 1.05 -17.81 6.78
C THR A 81 2.35 -17.01 6.88
N VAL A 82 2.23 -15.69 6.83
CA VAL A 82 3.38 -14.78 6.84
C VAL A 82 3.25 -13.73 7.96
N SER A 83 4.39 -13.31 8.50
CA SER A 83 4.46 -12.22 9.48
C SER A 83 4.48 -10.83 8.83
N ASP A 84 4.85 -10.77 7.58
CA ASP A 84 4.89 -9.54 6.79
C ASP A 84 4.69 -9.81 5.30
N PHE A 85 4.21 -8.81 4.57
CA PHE A 85 4.13 -8.86 3.11
C PHE A 85 4.32 -7.47 2.50
N ILE A 86 4.57 -7.44 1.19
CA ILE A 86 4.75 -6.19 0.45
C ILE A 86 3.50 -5.94 -0.40
N PHE A 87 2.82 -4.82 -0.14
CA PHE A 87 1.73 -4.33 -0.95
C PHE A 87 2.04 -2.93 -1.47
N LEU A 88 2.00 -2.72 -2.77
CA LEU A 88 2.32 -1.44 -3.43
C LEU A 88 3.65 -0.83 -2.94
N CYS A 89 4.71 -1.63 -2.91
CA CYS A 89 6.04 -1.23 -2.40
C CYS A 89 6.05 -0.81 -0.92
N SER A 90 5.02 -1.13 -0.15
CA SER A 90 4.94 -0.90 1.29
C SER A 90 5.02 -2.22 2.02
N LYS A 91 5.95 -2.34 2.96
CA LYS A 91 6.01 -3.49 3.87
C LYS A 91 4.91 -3.32 4.92
N ILE A 92 4.05 -4.31 5.04
CA ILE A 92 3.00 -4.41 6.05
C ILE A 92 3.39 -5.55 6.97
N THR A 93 3.35 -5.33 8.27
CA THR A 93 3.76 -6.28 9.31
C THR A 93 2.59 -6.58 10.24
N SER A 94 2.56 -7.78 10.81
CA SER A 94 1.48 -8.24 11.70
C SER A 94 1.44 -7.47 13.03
N ASP A 95 2.57 -6.90 13.45
CA ASP A 95 2.69 -6.06 14.64
C ASP A 95 2.31 -4.59 14.40
N GLY A 96 2.02 -4.22 13.14
CA GLY A 96 1.68 -2.84 12.76
C GLY A 96 2.86 -1.87 12.77
N ASP A 97 4.12 -2.34 12.86
CA ASP A 97 5.29 -1.46 12.85
C ASP A 97 5.50 -0.83 11.47
N CYS A 98 5.23 0.47 11.38
CA CYS A 98 5.46 1.27 10.18
C CYS A 98 6.81 2.00 10.16
N SER A 99 7.67 1.82 11.16
CA SER A 99 8.96 2.52 11.31
C SER A 99 9.85 2.39 10.10
N HIS A 100 9.92 1.19 9.51
CA HIS A 100 10.69 0.93 8.30
C HIS A 100 10.18 1.74 7.11
N LYS A 101 8.86 1.82 6.92
CA LYS A 101 8.24 2.61 5.86
C LYS A 101 8.52 4.09 6.04
N ILE A 102 8.38 4.60 7.25
CA ILE A 102 8.64 6.01 7.58
C ILE A 102 10.11 6.35 7.29
N LYS A 103 11.05 5.55 7.79
CA LYS A 103 12.48 5.73 7.52
C LYS A 103 12.80 5.74 6.02
N ARG A 104 12.21 4.81 5.26
CA ARG A 104 12.39 4.75 3.80
C ARG A 104 11.84 6.00 3.11
N CYS A 105 10.65 6.46 3.47
CA CYS A 105 10.06 7.68 2.90
C CYS A 105 10.94 8.90 3.18
N LEU A 106 11.41 9.07 4.42
CA LEU A 106 12.31 10.17 4.80
C LEU A 106 13.64 10.14 4.04
N LEU A 107 14.21 8.96 3.82
CA LEU A 107 15.44 8.82 3.02
C LEU A 107 15.22 9.20 1.55
N LEU A 108 14.11 8.77 0.96
CA LEU A 108 13.76 9.13 -0.41
C LEU A 108 13.53 10.63 -0.55
N GLU A 109 12.80 11.24 0.37
CA GLU A 109 12.56 12.67 0.40
C GLU A 109 13.88 13.46 0.50
N ARG A 110 14.77 13.10 1.42
CA ARG A 110 16.10 13.71 1.52
C ARG A 110 16.90 13.59 0.23
N LYS A 111 16.87 12.42 -0.42
CA LYS A 111 17.55 12.19 -1.70
C LYS A 111 16.98 13.07 -2.81
N LEU A 112 15.67 13.18 -2.91
CA LEU A 112 14.99 14.04 -3.87
C LEU A 112 15.33 15.51 -3.66
N MET A 113 15.28 15.99 -2.41
CA MET A 113 15.65 17.37 -2.06
C MET A 113 17.12 17.69 -2.38
N THR A 114 18.03 16.75 -2.12
CA THR A 114 19.44 16.91 -2.46
C THR A 114 19.65 17.00 -3.96
N ASN A 115 19.01 16.13 -4.73
CA ASN A 115 19.09 16.15 -6.20
C ASN A 115 18.50 17.45 -6.78
N LEU A 116 17.36 17.87 -6.28
CA LEU A 116 16.71 19.13 -6.68
C LEU A 116 17.62 20.33 -6.40
N ARG A 117 18.22 20.39 -5.20
CA ARG A 117 19.16 21.45 -4.82
C ARG A 117 20.38 21.51 -5.75
N GLN A 118 20.93 20.34 -6.14
CA GLN A 118 22.04 20.28 -7.10
C GLN A 118 21.60 20.76 -8.49
N HIS A 119 20.40 20.38 -8.92
CA HIS A 119 19.87 20.79 -10.21
C HIS A 119 19.67 22.32 -10.28
N ILE A 120 19.07 22.90 -9.23
CA ILE A 120 18.89 24.36 -9.11
C ILE A 120 20.23 25.08 -9.12
N LYS A 121 21.24 24.58 -8.38
CA LYS A 121 22.59 25.16 -8.39
C LYS A 121 23.22 25.15 -9.79
N LYS A 122 23.10 24.03 -10.55
CA LYS A 122 23.61 23.95 -11.92
C LYS A 122 22.91 24.94 -12.85
N GLN A 123 21.58 25.06 -12.76
CA GLN A 123 20.85 26.04 -13.55
C GLN A 123 21.25 27.48 -13.19
N ARG A 124 21.39 27.79 -11.91
CA ARG A 124 21.83 29.11 -11.46
C ARG A 124 23.21 29.47 -12.02
N HIS A 125 24.16 28.53 -12.01
CA HIS A 125 25.48 28.73 -12.65
C HIS A 125 25.37 28.98 -14.15
N TYR A 126 24.51 28.26 -14.83
CA TYR A 126 24.29 28.43 -16.27
C TYR A 126 23.72 29.82 -16.59
N PHE A 127 22.76 30.32 -15.82
CA PHE A 127 22.17 31.66 -16.03
C PHE A 127 23.15 32.76 -15.69
N VAL A 128 23.92 32.61 -14.62
CA VAL A 128 24.95 33.59 -14.26
C VAL A 128 26.05 33.67 -15.31
N SER A 129 26.50 32.53 -15.86
CA SER A 129 27.52 32.53 -16.92
C SER A 129 27.02 33.10 -18.24
N LYS A 130 25.71 33.17 -18.48
CA LYS A 130 25.09 33.81 -19.64
C LYS A 130 24.68 35.28 -19.41
N GLY A 131 25.02 35.87 -18.26
CA GLY A 131 24.69 37.28 -17.94
C GLY A 131 23.19 37.56 -17.69
N LEU A 132 22.40 36.50 -17.52
CA LEU A 132 20.97 36.59 -17.21
C LEU A 132 20.77 36.68 -15.68
N SER A 133 20.41 37.87 -15.18
CA SER A 133 20.06 38.08 -13.78
C SER A 133 18.62 37.63 -13.53
N ILE A 134 18.46 36.55 -12.75
CA ILE A 134 17.14 36.13 -12.23
C ILE A 134 16.91 36.92 -10.93
N LYS A 135 15.96 37.85 -10.93
CA LYS A 135 15.44 38.43 -9.68
C LYS A 135 14.78 37.32 -8.87
N GLY A 136 15.40 36.93 -7.75
CA GLY A 136 14.88 35.91 -6.87
C GLY A 136 13.57 36.34 -6.23
N TYR A 137 12.53 35.55 -6.37
CA TYR A 137 11.36 35.63 -5.49
C TYR A 137 11.79 35.09 -4.12
N GLY A 138 11.92 36.01 -3.17
CA GLY A 138 12.19 35.67 -1.77
C GLY A 138 10.99 34.93 -1.19
N PHE A 139 11.16 33.67 -0.84
CA PHE A 139 10.23 32.99 0.07
C PHE A 139 10.45 33.57 1.47
N SER A 140 9.51 34.38 1.92
CA SER A 140 9.41 34.78 3.32
C SER A 140 9.07 33.56 4.15
N SER A 141 9.99 33.08 4.95
CA SER A 141 9.72 32.08 5.98
C SER A 141 8.99 32.74 7.12
N SER A 142 7.68 32.65 7.16
CA SER A 142 6.92 32.90 8.38
C SER A 142 7.04 31.69 9.27
N HIS A 143 7.74 31.86 10.39
CA HIS A 143 7.70 30.91 11.51
C HIS A 143 6.29 30.88 12.10
N VAL A 144 5.71 29.68 12.20
CA VAL A 144 4.74 29.29 13.20
C VAL A 144 5.23 27.99 13.83
#